data_2b79aa0e4e025ba0fc0ed52cbffe87f1
#
_entry.id   2b79aa0e4e025ba0fc0ed52cbffe87f1
#
_cell.length_a   1.000
_cell.length_b   1.000
_cell.length_c   1.000
_cell.angle_alpha   90.00
_cell.angle_beta   90.00
_cell.angle_gamma   90.00
#
_symmetry.space_group_name_H-M   'P 1'
#
loop_
_entity.id
_entity.type
_entity.pdbx_description
1 polymer ?
#
loop_
_entity_poly.entity_id
_entity_poly.type
_entity_poly.pdbx_seq_one_letter_code
_entity_poly.pdbx_strand_id
1 'polypeptide(L)'
;MKRLLCALLFSATAIFGSFAQSALQPLAIVKLNGHEFVTLKELKDQVEAYQNQAQRKFSVEERKVILESIIDHKLIIQAAKKEGFTVADSIIDQNYVANISQIAGRQVTEKEFADYIRQTQGKSVDEYFMEKVNRNVAQYKEYLRNQYIAQQYVMEKKKSEIMAVQPTDADIKNFYELNKGKMIWNDMLRMFLVSVPKNGNPEAAKSKITKMMTDYTAGKLTADSMRIAMKNKTAQDYIAGDMMIEKTETYAAILGVSFTSVLEIFNEPVNKVSELKETDGDYQFYVILEKYNAKMLGLSDVVQPGTTLTVYEYIKMNLTQQMRSAALLKAIQDISVSLNIPENVERKKTGAELDKILSW
;
A
#
# COMPACT_ATOMS: atom_id res chain seq x y z
N MET A 1 -38.30 -36.39 -46.89
CA MET A 1 -38.23 -35.55 -45.70
C MET A 1 -36.94 -35.73 -44.91
N LYS A 2 -35.77 -35.86 -45.54
CA LYS A 2 -34.45 -36.03 -44.85
C LYS A 2 -33.37 -35.07 -45.38
N ARG A 3 -33.71 -34.02 -46.12
CA ARG A 3 -32.75 -33.03 -46.69
C ARG A 3 -32.98 -31.58 -46.19
N LEU A 4 -33.89 -31.33 -45.26
CA LEU A 4 -34.14 -29.99 -44.71
C LEU A 4 -33.63 -29.75 -43.29
N LEU A 5 -33.03 -30.78 -42.63
CA LEU A 5 -32.49 -30.63 -41.27
C LEU A 5 -30.99 -30.30 -41.21
N CYS A 6 -30.27 -30.30 -42.31
CA CYS A 6 -28.82 -29.95 -42.34
C CYS A 6 -28.55 -28.46 -42.62
N ALA A 7 -29.56 -27.66 -42.99
CA ALA A 7 -29.34 -26.24 -43.31
C ALA A 7 -29.53 -25.27 -42.11
N LEU A 8 -30.04 -25.76 -41.00
CA LEU A 8 -30.30 -24.92 -39.78
C LEU A 8 -29.22 -25.02 -38.70
N LEU A 9 -28.22 -25.92 -38.88
CA LEU A 9 -27.11 -26.08 -37.94
C LEU A 9 -25.85 -25.25 -38.32
N PHE A 10 -25.84 -24.66 -39.51
CA PHE A 10 -24.70 -23.84 -39.97
C PHE A 10 -24.85 -22.33 -39.77
N SER A 11 -26.03 -21.87 -39.39
CA SER A 11 -26.28 -20.44 -39.11
C SER A 11 -26.08 -20.01 -37.64
N ALA A 12 -25.98 -20.98 -36.70
CA ALA A 12 -25.77 -20.66 -35.28
C ALA A 12 -24.28 -20.50 -34.88
N THR A 13 -23.35 -21.03 -35.73
CA THR A 13 -21.91 -20.92 -35.44
C THR A 13 -21.26 -19.60 -35.93
N ALA A 14 -21.93 -18.87 -36.82
CA ALA A 14 -21.39 -17.59 -37.32
C ALA A 14 -21.62 -16.42 -36.36
N ILE A 15 -22.55 -16.49 -35.43
CA ILE A 15 -22.89 -15.40 -34.50
C ILE A 15 -21.92 -15.39 -33.28
N PHE A 16 -21.46 -16.55 -32.84
CA PHE A 16 -20.47 -16.60 -31.74
C PHE A 16 -19.04 -16.23 -32.18
N GLY A 17 -18.68 -16.45 -33.45
CA GLY A 17 -17.39 -16.06 -34.01
C GLY A 17 -17.22 -14.53 -34.18
N SER A 18 -18.30 -13.81 -34.48
CA SER A 18 -18.24 -12.36 -34.70
C SER A 18 -18.04 -11.54 -33.41
N PHE A 19 -18.54 -11.99 -32.25
CA PHE A 19 -18.33 -11.31 -30.98
C PHE A 19 -16.91 -11.52 -30.44
N ALA A 20 -16.37 -12.73 -30.55
CA ALA A 20 -14.98 -13.01 -30.16
C ALA A 20 -13.98 -12.29 -31.07
N GLN A 21 -14.26 -12.22 -32.38
CA GLN A 21 -13.43 -11.55 -33.37
C GLN A 21 -13.47 -10.03 -33.22
N SER A 22 -14.61 -9.44 -32.82
CA SER A 22 -14.72 -8.00 -32.54
C SER A 22 -13.97 -7.57 -31.27
N ALA A 23 -13.90 -8.43 -30.26
CA ALA A 23 -13.18 -8.15 -29.03
C ALA A 23 -11.66 -8.09 -29.22
N LEU A 24 -11.11 -8.89 -30.12
CA LEU A 24 -9.68 -8.89 -30.47
C LEU A 24 -9.31 -7.85 -31.53
N GLN A 25 -10.26 -6.99 -31.94
CA GLN A 25 -10.02 -5.94 -32.90
C GLN A 25 -8.89 -5.02 -32.44
N PRO A 26 -7.81 -4.84 -33.23
CA PRO A 26 -6.75 -3.92 -32.90
C PRO A 26 -7.20 -2.47 -33.06
N LEU A 27 -6.99 -1.66 -32.03
CA LEU A 27 -7.19 -0.21 -32.05
C LEU A 27 -5.92 0.53 -32.43
N ALA A 28 -4.78 0.01 -31.99
CA ALA A 28 -3.44 0.49 -32.33
C ALA A 28 -2.42 -0.64 -32.34
N ILE A 29 -1.27 -0.36 -32.95
CA ILE A 29 -0.07 -1.24 -32.93
C ILE A 29 1.10 -0.38 -32.44
N VAL A 30 1.76 -0.80 -31.36
CA VAL A 30 3.03 -0.26 -30.90
C VAL A 30 4.15 -1.06 -31.54
N LYS A 31 5.10 -0.39 -32.23
CA LYS A 31 6.11 -1.02 -33.08
C LYS A 31 7.54 -0.50 -32.89
N LEU A 32 7.84 0.06 -31.72
CA LEU A 32 9.16 0.60 -31.36
C LEU A 32 10.21 -0.51 -31.20
N ASN A 33 9.82 -1.63 -30.59
CA ASN A 33 10.65 -2.82 -30.39
C ASN A 33 9.80 -4.10 -30.53
N GLY A 34 9.40 -4.39 -31.77
CA GLY A 34 8.46 -5.46 -32.08
C GLY A 34 7.05 -4.90 -32.38
N HIS A 35 6.10 -5.79 -32.67
CA HIS A 35 4.73 -5.42 -32.95
C HIS A 35 3.83 -5.90 -31.81
N GLU A 36 3.24 -4.98 -31.08
CA GLU A 36 2.34 -5.26 -29.98
C GLU A 36 0.99 -4.58 -30.20
N PHE A 37 -0.08 -5.37 -30.24
CA PHE A 37 -1.43 -4.86 -30.45
C PHE A 37 -2.01 -4.28 -29.17
N VAL A 38 -2.71 -3.15 -29.31
CA VAL A 38 -3.65 -2.64 -28.33
C VAL A 38 -5.05 -3.00 -28.82
N THR A 39 -5.72 -3.93 -28.13
CA THR A 39 -7.02 -4.46 -28.58
C THR A 39 -8.18 -3.80 -27.87
N LEU A 40 -9.37 -3.88 -28.51
CA LEU A 40 -10.61 -3.43 -27.87
C LEU A 40 -10.89 -4.16 -26.55
N LYS A 41 -10.55 -5.46 -26.47
CA LYS A 41 -10.71 -6.22 -25.23
C LYS A 41 -9.84 -5.65 -24.11
N GLU A 42 -8.57 -5.43 -24.37
CA GLU A 42 -7.63 -4.85 -23.39
C GLU A 42 -8.13 -3.50 -22.87
N LEU A 43 -8.61 -2.65 -23.77
CA LEU A 43 -9.21 -1.36 -23.39
C LEU A 43 -10.47 -1.53 -22.52
N LYS A 44 -11.37 -2.44 -22.90
CA LYS A 44 -12.59 -2.71 -22.13
C LYS A 44 -12.26 -3.20 -20.71
N ASP A 45 -11.35 -4.15 -20.60
CA ASP A 45 -10.91 -4.70 -19.32
C ASP A 45 -10.34 -3.59 -18.41
N GLN A 46 -9.52 -2.70 -18.96
CA GLN A 46 -8.93 -1.58 -18.22
C GLN A 46 -9.97 -0.53 -17.82
N VAL A 47 -10.88 -0.17 -18.72
CA VAL A 47 -12.00 0.76 -18.47
C VAL A 47 -12.90 0.20 -17.37
N GLU A 48 -13.26 -1.08 -17.42
CA GLU A 48 -14.10 -1.72 -16.42
C GLU A 48 -13.45 -1.68 -15.03
N ALA A 49 -12.16 -2.00 -14.94
CA ALA A 49 -11.41 -1.91 -13.68
C ALA A 49 -11.46 -0.49 -13.07
N TYR A 50 -11.23 0.53 -13.88
CA TYR A 50 -11.29 1.92 -13.42
C TYR A 50 -12.71 2.39 -13.08
N GLN A 51 -13.74 1.97 -13.85
CA GLN A 51 -15.13 2.27 -13.55
C GLN A 51 -15.59 1.66 -12.22
N ASN A 52 -15.17 0.41 -11.93
CA ASN A 52 -15.44 -0.27 -10.67
C ASN A 52 -14.81 0.47 -9.48
N GLN A 53 -13.58 0.97 -9.64
CA GLN A 53 -12.93 1.77 -8.62
C GLN A 53 -13.58 3.15 -8.43
N ALA A 54 -13.94 3.82 -9.53
CA ALA A 54 -14.56 5.15 -9.52
C ALA A 54 -16.07 5.11 -9.21
N GLN A 55 -16.71 3.93 -9.19
CA GLN A 55 -18.14 3.70 -8.99
C GLN A 55 -19.01 4.51 -9.98
N ARG A 56 -18.53 4.71 -11.21
CA ARG A 56 -19.25 5.41 -12.29
C ARG A 56 -18.84 4.94 -13.68
N LYS A 57 -19.70 5.17 -14.67
CA LYS A 57 -19.36 4.95 -16.08
C LYS A 57 -18.47 6.08 -16.62
N PHE A 58 -17.60 5.73 -17.56
CA PHE A 58 -16.73 6.67 -18.24
C PHE A 58 -17.31 7.07 -19.60
N SER A 59 -17.10 8.33 -19.96
CA SER A 59 -17.43 8.89 -21.27
C SER A 59 -16.51 8.33 -22.37
N VAL A 60 -16.85 8.57 -23.63
CA VAL A 60 -16.00 8.22 -24.78
C VAL A 60 -14.63 8.90 -24.68
N GLU A 61 -14.60 10.16 -24.26
CA GLU A 61 -13.33 10.91 -24.11
C GLU A 61 -12.46 10.30 -23.02
N GLU A 62 -13.02 9.92 -21.86
CA GLU A 62 -12.26 9.24 -20.80
C GLU A 62 -11.73 7.89 -21.28
N ARG A 63 -12.47 7.15 -22.11
CA ARG A 63 -12.01 5.89 -22.70
C ARG A 63 -10.88 6.11 -23.70
N LYS A 64 -10.89 7.21 -24.46
CA LYS A 64 -9.75 7.60 -25.31
C LYS A 64 -8.50 7.88 -24.48
N VAL A 65 -8.63 8.59 -23.37
CA VAL A 65 -7.50 8.84 -22.46
C VAL A 65 -6.91 7.51 -21.94
N ILE A 66 -7.76 6.53 -21.60
CA ILE A 66 -7.31 5.21 -21.19
C ILE A 66 -6.61 4.46 -22.34
N LEU A 67 -7.15 4.55 -23.57
CA LEU A 67 -6.52 3.98 -24.75
C LEU A 67 -5.11 4.54 -24.96
N GLU A 68 -4.95 5.87 -24.93
CA GLU A 68 -3.63 6.49 -25.06
C GLU A 68 -2.71 6.07 -23.90
N SER A 69 -3.19 5.95 -22.68
CA SER A 69 -2.38 5.48 -21.55
C SER A 69 -1.87 4.04 -21.72
N ILE A 70 -2.67 3.16 -22.35
CA ILE A 70 -2.24 1.79 -22.69
C ILE A 70 -1.14 1.84 -23.77
N ILE A 71 -1.30 2.68 -24.80
CA ILE A 71 -0.30 2.86 -25.86
C ILE A 71 1.02 3.38 -25.26
N ASP A 72 0.94 4.42 -24.46
CA ASP A 72 2.09 5.05 -23.80
C ASP A 72 2.85 4.08 -22.91
N HIS A 73 2.11 3.29 -22.13
CA HIS A 73 2.71 2.26 -21.27
C HIS A 73 3.48 1.20 -22.07
N LYS A 74 2.88 0.71 -23.17
CA LYS A 74 3.55 -0.24 -24.06
C LYS A 74 4.78 0.39 -24.74
N LEU A 75 4.72 1.65 -25.13
CA LEU A 75 5.86 2.39 -25.69
C LEU A 75 7.03 2.44 -24.71
N ILE A 76 6.77 2.81 -23.45
CA ILE A 76 7.80 2.89 -22.42
C ILE A 76 8.45 1.52 -22.19
N ILE A 77 7.65 0.45 -22.11
CA ILE A 77 8.14 -0.92 -21.95
C ILE A 77 9.01 -1.33 -23.15
N GLN A 78 8.55 -1.04 -24.37
CA GLN A 78 9.32 -1.38 -25.58
C GLN A 78 10.60 -0.56 -25.68
N ALA A 79 10.58 0.74 -25.30
CA ALA A 79 11.77 1.57 -25.24
C ALA A 79 12.77 1.03 -24.23
N ALA A 80 12.31 0.67 -23.05
CA ALA A 80 13.14 0.08 -22.00
C ALA A 80 13.77 -1.24 -22.45
N LYS A 81 12.99 -2.15 -23.02
CA LYS A 81 13.48 -3.44 -23.57
C LYS A 81 14.47 -3.23 -24.70
N LYS A 82 14.26 -2.25 -25.60
CA LYS A 82 15.15 -1.89 -26.69
C LYS A 82 16.52 -1.40 -26.18
N GLU A 83 16.53 -0.72 -25.05
CA GLU A 83 17.76 -0.26 -24.39
C GLU A 83 18.37 -1.30 -23.42
N GLY A 84 17.83 -2.53 -23.38
CA GLY A 84 18.40 -3.63 -22.60
C GLY A 84 18.01 -3.65 -21.11
N PHE A 85 17.00 -2.89 -20.72
CA PHE A 85 16.49 -2.96 -19.33
C PHE A 85 15.86 -4.33 -19.06
N THR A 86 16.33 -4.98 -18.00
CA THR A 86 15.85 -6.30 -17.56
C THR A 86 15.72 -6.31 -16.04
N VAL A 87 15.01 -7.27 -15.52
CA VAL A 87 14.86 -7.50 -14.07
C VAL A 87 15.01 -8.97 -13.76
N ALA A 88 15.72 -9.29 -12.70
CA ALA A 88 15.89 -10.67 -12.25
C ALA A 88 14.56 -11.27 -11.75
N ASP A 89 14.33 -12.55 -12.06
CA ASP A 89 13.11 -13.26 -11.64
C ASP A 89 12.91 -13.21 -10.12
N SER A 90 13.99 -13.30 -9.35
CA SER A 90 13.95 -13.20 -7.88
C SER A 90 13.33 -11.91 -7.37
N ILE A 91 13.53 -10.77 -8.06
CA ILE A 91 12.90 -9.48 -7.70
C ILE A 91 11.39 -9.55 -7.97
N ILE A 92 11.00 -10.17 -9.07
CA ILE A 92 9.58 -10.32 -9.41
C ILE A 92 8.88 -11.26 -8.42
N ASP A 93 9.53 -12.37 -8.04
CA ASP A 93 9.00 -13.29 -7.05
C ASP A 93 8.86 -12.64 -5.67
N GLN A 94 9.84 -11.83 -5.26
CA GLN A 94 9.74 -11.06 -4.01
C GLN A 94 8.56 -10.06 -4.04
N ASN A 95 8.38 -9.32 -5.14
CA ASN A 95 7.25 -8.41 -5.30
C ASN A 95 5.91 -9.16 -5.32
N TYR A 96 5.86 -10.30 -5.99
CA TYR A 96 4.66 -11.15 -5.99
C TYR A 96 4.33 -11.63 -4.57
N VAL A 97 5.31 -12.14 -3.82
CA VAL A 97 5.13 -12.56 -2.42
C VAL A 97 4.71 -11.42 -1.52
N ALA A 98 5.25 -10.21 -1.71
CA ALA A 98 4.81 -9.02 -0.98
C ALA A 98 3.34 -8.69 -1.25
N ASN A 99 2.90 -8.74 -2.52
CA ASN A 99 1.52 -8.47 -2.91
C ASN A 99 0.54 -9.51 -2.33
N ILE A 100 0.85 -10.81 -2.43
CA ILE A 100 -0.02 -11.84 -1.85
C ILE A 100 -0.04 -11.80 -0.31
N SER A 101 1.05 -11.36 0.33
CA SER A 101 1.10 -11.13 1.77
C SER A 101 0.19 -9.96 2.18
N GLN A 102 0.15 -8.89 1.39
CA GLN A 102 -0.77 -7.78 1.61
C GLN A 102 -2.24 -8.22 1.46
N ILE A 103 -2.56 -9.05 0.45
CA ILE A 103 -3.90 -9.61 0.25
C ILE A 103 -4.30 -10.50 1.44
N ALA A 104 -3.36 -11.30 1.97
CA ALA A 104 -3.60 -12.18 3.12
C ALA A 104 -3.63 -11.44 4.47
N GLY A 105 -3.25 -10.15 4.53
CA GLY A 105 -3.13 -9.36 5.76
C GLY A 105 -1.98 -9.79 6.69
N ARG A 106 -1.11 -10.68 6.24
CA ARG A 106 0.08 -11.19 6.97
C ARG A 106 1.13 -11.68 6.00
N GLN A 107 2.36 -11.83 6.45
CA GLN A 107 3.39 -12.48 5.65
C GLN A 107 3.03 -13.93 5.35
N VAL A 108 3.10 -14.30 4.07
CA VAL A 108 2.82 -15.66 3.57
C VAL A 108 3.80 -16.04 2.47
N THR A 109 4.05 -17.34 2.35
CA THR A 109 4.68 -17.94 1.17
C THR A 109 3.64 -18.18 0.06
N GLU A 110 4.07 -18.44 -1.17
CA GLU A 110 3.16 -18.79 -2.28
C GLU A 110 2.28 -20.01 -1.92
N LYS A 111 2.84 -21.01 -1.22
CA LYS A 111 2.10 -22.20 -0.79
C LYS A 111 1.04 -21.86 0.24
N GLU A 112 1.39 -21.10 1.28
CA GLU A 112 0.45 -20.68 2.33
C GLU A 112 -0.68 -19.82 1.76
N PHE A 113 -0.36 -18.98 0.78
CA PHE A 113 -1.38 -18.20 0.08
C PHE A 113 -2.32 -19.09 -0.74
N ALA A 114 -1.78 -20.10 -1.44
CA ALA A 114 -2.61 -21.06 -2.18
C ALA A 114 -3.55 -21.83 -1.27
N ASP A 115 -3.08 -22.27 -0.11
CA ASP A 115 -3.89 -22.95 0.88
C ASP A 115 -4.97 -22.00 1.48
N TYR A 116 -4.61 -20.74 1.75
CA TYR A 116 -5.54 -19.70 2.21
C TYR A 116 -6.66 -19.45 1.21
N ILE A 117 -6.35 -19.24 -0.08
CA ILE A 117 -7.36 -19.01 -1.13
C ILE A 117 -8.26 -20.23 -1.31
N ARG A 118 -7.70 -21.45 -1.27
CA ARG A 118 -8.47 -22.69 -1.36
C ARG A 118 -9.45 -22.84 -0.19
N GLN A 119 -9.00 -22.55 1.03
CA GLN A 119 -9.82 -22.67 2.24
C GLN A 119 -10.90 -21.60 2.34
N THR A 120 -10.59 -20.35 1.96
CA THR A 120 -11.52 -19.23 2.14
C THR A 120 -12.45 -19.01 0.97
N GLN A 121 -12.05 -19.39 -0.26
CA GLN A 121 -12.81 -19.10 -1.48
C GLN A 121 -13.08 -20.33 -2.37
N GLY A 122 -12.53 -21.50 -2.04
CA GLY A 122 -12.73 -22.73 -2.80
C GLY A 122 -12.11 -22.72 -4.21
N LYS A 123 -11.14 -21.82 -4.48
CA LYS A 123 -10.56 -21.57 -5.80
C LYS A 123 -9.06 -21.85 -5.80
N SER A 124 -8.50 -22.09 -6.98
CA SER A 124 -7.06 -22.01 -7.20
C SER A 124 -6.59 -20.55 -7.21
N VAL A 125 -5.29 -20.31 -7.04
CA VAL A 125 -4.70 -18.97 -7.12
C VAL A 125 -4.88 -18.36 -8.51
N ASP A 126 -4.75 -19.17 -9.56
CA ASP A 126 -4.97 -18.71 -10.94
C ASP A 126 -6.42 -18.24 -11.17
N GLU A 127 -7.41 -19.00 -10.70
CA GLU A 127 -8.82 -18.60 -10.78
C GLU A 127 -9.09 -17.32 -9.98
N TYR A 128 -8.49 -17.19 -8.80
CA TYR A 128 -8.58 -15.98 -7.98
C TYR A 128 -8.02 -14.75 -8.71
N PHE A 129 -6.81 -14.85 -9.27
CA PHE A 129 -6.19 -13.75 -10.01
C PHE A 129 -6.92 -13.44 -11.32
N MET A 130 -7.43 -14.47 -12.03
CA MET A 130 -8.28 -14.26 -13.22
C MET A 130 -9.54 -13.46 -12.88
N GLU A 131 -10.18 -13.74 -11.75
CA GLU A 131 -11.38 -13.00 -11.32
C GLU A 131 -11.05 -11.57 -10.86
N LYS A 132 -9.95 -11.38 -10.13
CA LYS A 132 -9.63 -10.08 -9.52
C LYS A 132 -8.94 -9.10 -10.47
N VAL A 133 -8.07 -9.61 -11.34
CA VAL A 133 -7.20 -8.78 -12.19
C VAL A 133 -7.15 -9.24 -13.66
N ASN A 134 -8.00 -10.18 -14.06
CA ASN A 134 -8.09 -10.76 -15.41
C ASN A 134 -6.72 -11.26 -15.93
N ARG A 135 -5.93 -11.88 -15.06
CA ARG A 135 -4.62 -12.50 -15.34
C ARG A 135 -4.45 -13.75 -14.50
N ASN A 136 -3.84 -14.79 -15.05
CA ASN A 136 -3.31 -15.88 -14.23
C ASN A 136 -2.01 -15.44 -13.52
N VAL A 137 -1.46 -16.25 -12.62
CA VAL A 137 -0.25 -15.92 -11.85
C VAL A 137 0.95 -15.60 -12.76
N ALA A 138 1.16 -16.38 -13.81
CA ALA A 138 2.27 -16.15 -14.75
C ALA A 138 2.12 -14.79 -15.48
N GLN A 139 0.92 -14.48 -15.95
CA GLN A 139 0.61 -13.20 -16.58
C GLN A 139 0.72 -12.03 -15.59
N TYR A 140 0.37 -12.26 -14.33
CA TYR A 140 0.51 -11.24 -13.29
C TYR A 140 1.99 -10.98 -12.95
N LYS A 141 2.82 -12.02 -12.85
CA LYS A 141 4.28 -11.87 -12.68
C LYS A 141 4.90 -11.13 -13.87
N GLU A 142 4.47 -11.40 -15.11
CA GLU A 142 4.95 -10.66 -16.30
C GLU A 142 4.46 -9.19 -16.28
N TYR A 143 3.25 -8.92 -15.82
CA TYR A 143 2.77 -7.56 -15.59
C TYR A 143 3.67 -6.83 -14.56
N LEU A 144 4.01 -7.45 -13.43
CA LEU A 144 4.93 -6.88 -12.44
C LEU A 144 6.31 -6.61 -13.05
N ARG A 145 6.81 -7.53 -13.88
CA ARG A 145 8.09 -7.37 -14.61
C ARG A 145 8.07 -6.13 -15.49
N ASN A 146 7.04 -5.99 -16.30
CA ASN A 146 6.89 -4.86 -17.21
C ASN A 146 6.75 -3.52 -16.46
N GLN A 147 6.01 -3.49 -15.35
CA GLN A 147 5.92 -2.31 -14.48
C GLN A 147 7.28 -1.93 -13.92
N TYR A 148 8.04 -2.90 -13.43
CA TYR A 148 9.36 -2.64 -12.85
C TYR A 148 10.35 -2.12 -13.89
N ILE A 149 10.40 -2.74 -15.09
CA ILE A 149 11.25 -2.30 -16.20
C ILE A 149 10.89 -0.87 -16.63
N ALA A 150 9.60 -0.57 -16.78
CA ALA A 150 9.13 0.77 -17.14
C ALA A 150 9.53 1.80 -16.10
N GLN A 151 9.37 1.49 -14.81
CA GLN A 151 9.76 2.38 -13.71
C GLN A 151 11.26 2.62 -13.70
N GLN A 152 12.09 1.57 -13.85
CA GLN A 152 13.54 1.73 -13.92
C GLN A 152 13.97 2.60 -15.09
N TYR A 153 13.37 2.40 -16.27
CA TYR A 153 13.65 3.18 -17.46
C TYR A 153 13.38 4.68 -17.22
N VAL A 154 12.19 5.01 -16.71
CA VAL A 154 11.81 6.41 -16.43
C VAL A 154 12.75 7.02 -15.40
N MET A 155 13.05 6.28 -14.33
CA MET A 155 13.98 6.75 -13.29
C MET A 155 15.39 6.97 -13.85
N GLU A 156 15.91 6.10 -14.70
CA GLU A 156 17.23 6.29 -15.30
C GLU A 156 17.27 7.51 -16.21
N LYS A 157 16.25 7.69 -17.05
CA LYS A 157 16.17 8.80 -18.02
C LYS A 157 15.95 10.16 -17.36
N LYS A 158 15.24 10.21 -16.23
CA LYS A 158 14.76 11.45 -15.61
C LYS A 158 15.15 11.60 -14.14
N LYS A 159 16.11 10.78 -13.66
CA LYS A 159 16.54 10.76 -12.25
C LYS A 159 16.93 12.15 -11.74
N SER A 160 17.75 12.88 -12.50
CA SER A 160 18.22 14.21 -12.09
C SER A 160 17.05 15.19 -11.95
N GLU A 161 16.08 15.18 -12.86
CA GLU A 161 14.91 16.05 -12.83
C GLU A 161 13.99 15.68 -11.64
N ILE A 162 13.73 14.40 -11.43
CA ILE A 162 12.85 13.91 -10.35
C ILE A 162 13.49 14.16 -8.98
N MET A 163 14.80 13.93 -8.83
CA MET A 163 15.48 14.05 -7.54
C MET A 163 15.83 15.50 -7.17
N ALA A 164 15.90 16.40 -8.15
CA ALA A 164 16.18 17.81 -7.91
C ALA A 164 15.00 18.57 -7.28
N VAL A 165 13.77 18.07 -7.42
CA VAL A 165 12.60 18.74 -6.85
C VAL A 165 12.62 18.72 -5.33
N GLN A 166 12.53 19.90 -4.76
CA GLN A 166 12.43 20.11 -3.31
C GLN A 166 11.54 21.32 -3.05
N PRO A 167 10.76 21.31 -1.95
CA PRO A 167 9.98 22.48 -1.56
C PRO A 167 10.90 23.62 -1.11
N THR A 168 10.51 24.82 -1.41
CA THR A 168 11.12 26.03 -0.86
C THR A 168 10.66 26.27 0.58
N ASP A 169 11.39 27.11 1.32
CA ASP A 169 10.96 27.54 2.65
C ASP A 169 9.58 28.24 2.62
N ALA A 170 9.26 28.93 1.53
CA ALA A 170 7.96 29.53 1.33
C ALA A 170 6.84 28.47 1.18
N ASP A 171 7.08 27.39 0.45
CA ASP A 171 6.14 26.29 0.31
C ASP A 171 5.87 25.63 1.67
N ILE A 172 6.92 25.40 2.47
CA ILE A 172 6.81 24.79 3.79
C ILE A 172 6.00 25.70 4.74
N LYS A 173 6.30 27.00 4.75
CA LYS A 173 5.55 27.99 5.56
C LYS A 173 4.09 28.08 5.14
N ASN A 174 3.82 28.14 3.84
CA ASN A 174 2.45 28.17 3.32
C ASN A 174 1.67 26.91 3.69
N PHE A 175 2.30 25.72 3.55
CA PHE A 175 1.68 24.47 3.96
C PHE A 175 1.38 24.46 5.47
N TYR A 176 2.32 24.92 6.29
CA TYR A 176 2.12 25.03 7.73
C TYR A 176 0.94 25.96 8.05
N GLU A 177 0.90 27.19 7.51
CA GLU A 177 -0.18 28.14 7.78
C GLU A 177 -1.57 27.59 7.42
N LEU A 178 -1.67 26.87 6.29
CA LEU A 178 -2.92 26.23 5.86
C LEU A 178 -3.34 25.03 6.74
N ASN A 179 -2.39 24.41 7.43
CA ASN A 179 -2.61 23.17 8.18
C ASN A 179 -2.31 23.27 9.68
N LYS A 180 -1.91 24.42 10.19
CA LYS A 180 -1.48 24.60 11.59
C LYS A 180 -2.51 24.13 12.63
N GLY A 181 -3.80 24.20 12.31
CA GLY A 181 -4.85 23.67 13.17
C GLY A 181 -4.86 22.15 13.32
N LYS A 182 -4.11 21.43 12.46
CA LYS A 182 -3.89 19.98 12.55
C LYS A 182 -2.52 19.63 13.15
N MET A 183 -1.64 20.63 13.32
CA MET A 183 -0.32 20.47 13.90
C MET A 183 -0.41 20.72 15.40
N ILE A 184 -1.00 19.75 16.10
CA ILE A 184 -1.22 19.81 17.55
C ILE A 184 -0.73 18.53 18.21
N TRP A 185 -0.20 18.65 19.41
CA TRP A 185 -0.18 17.55 20.35
C TRP A 185 -1.49 17.51 21.11
N ASN A 186 -2.02 16.34 21.30
CA ASN A 186 -3.00 16.07 22.34
C ASN A 186 -2.27 15.96 23.69
N ASP A 187 -3.00 15.95 24.80
CA ASP A 187 -2.42 15.48 26.05
C ASP A 187 -1.87 14.06 25.85
N MET A 188 -0.60 13.85 26.18
CA MET A 188 0.07 12.55 26.03
C MET A 188 0.78 12.18 27.31
N LEU A 189 1.00 10.89 27.51
CA LEU A 189 1.91 10.39 28.53
C LEU A 189 2.80 9.30 27.96
N ARG A 190 4.02 9.23 28.49
CA ARG A 190 4.93 8.12 28.28
C ARG A 190 4.88 7.20 29.49
N MET A 191 4.52 5.95 29.26
CA MET A 191 4.53 4.93 30.29
C MET A 191 5.51 3.80 29.94
N PHE A 192 6.01 3.14 30.96
CA PHE A 192 6.71 1.89 30.85
C PHE A 192 5.77 0.77 31.24
N LEU A 193 5.43 -0.12 30.31
CA LEU A 193 4.53 -1.25 30.50
C LEU A 193 5.34 -2.52 30.68
N VAL A 194 4.94 -3.35 31.62
CA VAL A 194 5.46 -4.71 31.84
C VAL A 194 4.30 -5.68 31.78
N SER A 195 4.44 -6.74 30.98
CA SER A 195 3.41 -7.77 30.77
C SER A 195 4.02 -9.17 30.89
N VAL A 196 3.33 -10.06 31.55
CA VAL A 196 3.66 -11.49 31.64
C VAL A 196 2.50 -12.30 31.07
N PRO A 197 2.69 -12.96 29.92
CA PRO A 197 1.66 -13.80 29.28
C PRO A 197 1.26 -14.97 30.16
N LYS A 198 -0.02 -15.30 30.19
CA LYS A 198 -0.56 -16.42 30.97
C LYS A 198 -0.09 -17.79 30.45
N ASN A 199 0.12 -17.94 29.15
CA ASN A 199 0.68 -19.14 28.49
C ASN A 199 0.15 -20.49 29.04
N GLY A 200 -1.14 -20.55 29.37
CA GLY A 200 -1.76 -21.76 29.96
C GLY A 200 -1.48 -22.01 31.46
N ASN A 201 -0.68 -21.13 32.10
CA ASN A 201 -0.44 -21.16 33.53
C ASN A 201 -0.61 -19.80 34.21
N PRO A 202 -1.86 -19.35 34.44
CA PRO A 202 -2.16 -18.04 35.01
C PRO A 202 -1.52 -17.78 36.38
N GLU A 203 -1.48 -18.80 37.26
CA GLU A 203 -0.91 -18.67 38.61
C GLU A 203 0.59 -18.38 38.58
N ALA A 204 1.34 -19.08 37.74
CA ALA A 204 2.77 -18.81 37.56
C ALA A 204 3.00 -17.40 36.97
N ALA A 205 2.21 -16.98 35.99
CA ALA A 205 2.29 -15.64 35.41
C ALA A 205 1.99 -14.57 36.46
N LYS A 206 0.94 -14.75 37.28
CA LYS A 206 0.56 -13.83 38.37
C LYS A 206 1.66 -13.71 39.41
N SER A 207 2.21 -14.85 39.85
CA SER A 207 3.32 -14.87 40.81
C SER A 207 4.55 -14.14 40.29
N LYS A 208 4.90 -14.36 38.99
CA LYS A 208 6.03 -13.69 38.33
C LYS A 208 5.87 -12.20 38.25
N ILE A 209 4.73 -11.72 37.73
CA ILE A 209 4.49 -10.27 37.57
C ILE A 209 4.43 -9.57 38.92
N THR A 210 3.83 -10.21 39.95
CA THR A 210 3.77 -9.66 41.30
C THR A 210 5.16 -9.50 41.91
N LYS A 211 6.04 -10.50 41.71
CA LYS A 211 7.43 -10.41 42.09
C LYS A 211 8.16 -9.28 41.35
N MET A 212 7.99 -9.19 40.03
CA MET A 212 8.59 -8.10 39.21
C MET A 212 8.13 -6.73 39.69
N MET A 213 6.85 -6.55 39.96
CA MET A 213 6.27 -5.31 40.49
C MET A 213 6.87 -4.94 41.86
N THR A 214 7.03 -5.92 42.76
CA THR A 214 7.67 -5.75 44.06
C THR A 214 9.14 -5.36 43.92
N ASP A 215 9.89 -6.08 43.06
CA ASP A 215 11.30 -5.79 42.81
C ASP A 215 11.50 -4.41 42.13
N TYR A 216 10.59 -4.02 41.27
CA TYR A 216 10.59 -2.71 40.66
C TYR A 216 10.33 -1.59 41.69
N THR A 217 9.32 -1.76 42.54
CA THR A 217 9.01 -0.82 43.62
C THR A 217 10.14 -0.68 44.63
N ALA A 218 10.87 -1.80 44.90
CA ALA A 218 12.05 -1.81 45.76
C ALA A 218 13.34 -1.30 45.06
N GLY A 219 13.31 -0.92 43.80
CA GLY A 219 14.46 -0.46 43.04
C GLY A 219 15.46 -1.56 42.66
N LYS A 220 15.13 -2.83 42.88
CA LYS A 220 15.96 -3.99 42.48
C LYS A 220 15.86 -4.30 41.00
N LEU A 221 14.73 -3.94 40.38
CA LEU A 221 14.46 -4.03 38.95
C LEU A 221 14.12 -2.63 38.44
N THR A 222 14.67 -2.22 37.32
CA THR A 222 14.48 -0.90 36.76
C THR A 222 13.96 -0.97 35.31
N ALA A 223 13.31 0.09 34.84
CA ALA A 223 12.91 0.17 33.43
C ALA A 223 14.10 -0.01 32.48
N ASP A 224 15.26 0.59 32.81
CA ASP A 224 16.47 0.46 31.98
C ASP A 224 17.01 -0.97 31.93
N SER A 225 17.06 -1.67 33.07
CA SER A 225 17.49 -3.07 33.09
C SER A 225 16.57 -3.95 32.24
N MET A 226 15.25 -3.71 32.28
CA MET A 226 14.29 -4.44 31.47
C MET A 226 14.37 -4.07 29.98
N ARG A 227 14.59 -2.79 29.62
CA ARG A 227 14.86 -2.37 28.22
C ARG A 227 16.10 -3.08 27.67
N ILE A 228 17.18 -3.15 28.45
CA ILE A 228 18.40 -3.85 28.08
C ILE A 228 18.13 -5.34 27.87
N ALA A 229 17.39 -5.98 28.78
CA ALA A 229 17.03 -7.40 28.66
C ALA A 229 16.18 -7.67 27.39
N MET A 230 15.21 -6.81 27.07
CA MET A 230 14.41 -6.91 25.84
C MET A 230 15.28 -6.73 24.60
N LYS A 231 16.15 -5.71 24.57
CA LYS A 231 17.06 -5.45 23.44
C LYS A 231 18.01 -6.62 23.19
N ASN A 232 18.57 -7.20 24.25
CA ASN A 232 19.51 -8.32 24.17
C ASN A 232 18.82 -9.68 24.03
N LYS A 233 17.47 -9.72 23.98
CA LYS A 233 16.67 -10.97 23.94
C LYS A 233 16.96 -11.91 25.11
N THR A 234 17.34 -11.36 26.26
CA THR A 234 17.57 -12.12 27.51
C THR A 234 16.36 -12.11 28.43
N ALA A 235 15.33 -11.34 28.11
CA ALA A 235 14.05 -11.38 28.81
C ALA A 235 13.38 -12.73 28.56
N GLN A 236 13.03 -13.42 29.65
CA GLN A 236 12.34 -14.73 29.61
C GLN A 236 10.91 -14.54 30.14
N ASP A 237 9.92 -14.95 29.34
CA ASP A 237 8.51 -15.02 29.74
C ASP A 237 7.92 -13.71 30.25
N TYR A 238 8.40 -12.56 29.77
CA TYR A 238 7.79 -11.24 29.94
C TYR A 238 8.12 -10.33 28.79
N ILE A 239 7.28 -9.32 28.61
CA ILE A 239 7.48 -8.22 27.65
C ILE A 239 7.52 -6.92 28.46
N ALA A 240 8.45 -6.03 28.13
CA ALA A 240 8.53 -4.72 28.76
C ALA A 240 9.00 -3.66 27.77
N GLY A 241 8.44 -2.46 27.85
CA GLY A 241 8.81 -1.38 26.94
C GLY A 241 8.08 -0.07 27.19
N ASP A 242 8.58 0.97 26.54
CA ASP A 242 7.94 2.28 26.55
C ASP A 242 6.75 2.31 25.60
N MET A 243 5.69 2.97 26.02
CA MET A 243 4.49 3.23 25.26
C MET A 243 4.10 4.71 25.39
N MET A 244 3.79 5.33 24.27
CA MET A 244 3.17 6.66 24.26
C MET A 244 1.66 6.50 24.14
N ILE A 245 0.91 7.16 25.01
CA ILE A 245 -0.57 7.16 25.02
C ILE A 245 -1.07 8.57 24.81
N GLU A 246 -2.00 8.74 23.89
CA GLU A 246 -2.72 10.00 23.69
C GLU A 246 -4.08 9.97 24.42
N LYS A 247 -4.48 11.10 24.95
CA LYS A 247 -5.77 11.27 25.64
C LYS A 247 -6.89 11.49 24.62
N THR A 248 -7.17 10.46 23.80
CA THR A 248 -8.19 10.50 22.76
C THR A 248 -9.03 9.22 22.73
N GLU A 249 -10.29 9.32 22.27
CA GLU A 249 -11.16 8.16 22.05
C GLU A 249 -10.57 7.19 21.02
N THR A 250 -9.94 7.73 19.98
CA THR A 250 -9.26 6.93 18.97
C THR A 250 -8.17 6.05 19.59
N TYR A 251 -7.38 6.62 20.51
CA TYR A 251 -6.33 5.86 21.18
C TYR A 251 -6.89 4.82 22.16
N ALA A 252 -7.98 5.14 22.85
CA ALA A 252 -8.69 4.17 23.67
C ALA A 252 -9.16 2.95 22.85
N ALA A 253 -9.71 3.19 21.66
CA ALA A 253 -10.10 2.12 20.74
C ALA A 253 -8.91 1.28 20.26
N ILE A 254 -7.76 1.89 19.97
CA ILE A 254 -6.51 1.19 19.62
C ILE A 254 -6.05 0.25 20.76
N LEU A 255 -6.15 0.73 22.00
CA LEU A 255 -5.80 -0.05 23.19
C LEU A 255 -6.85 -1.10 23.57
N GLY A 256 -8.04 -1.09 22.94
CA GLY A 256 -9.14 -1.97 23.31
C GLY A 256 -9.75 -1.68 24.69
N VAL A 257 -9.64 -0.44 25.18
CA VAL A 257 -10.15 -0.01 26.50
C VAL A 257 -11.18 1.10 26.35
N SER A 258 -11.94 1.39 27.41
CA SER A 258 -12.84 2.55 27.41
C SER A 258 -12.05 3.87 27.50
N PHE A 259 -12.61 4.94 26.96
CA PHE A 259 -12.00 6.27 27.11
C PHE A 259 -11.92 6.69 28.60
N THR A 260 -12.89 6.28 29.44
CA THR A 260 -12.84 6.49 30.89
C THR A 260 -11.58 5.86 31.49
N SER A 261 -11.20 4.64 31.09
CA SER A 261 -9.96 4.01 31.56
C SER A 261 -8.71 4.79 31.16
N VAL A 262 -8.70 5.40 29.96
CA VAL A 262 -7.62 6.31 29.55
C VAL A 262 -7.56 7.53 30.45
N LEU A 263 -8.72 8.15 30.78
CA LEU A 263 -8.76 9.30 31.70
C LEU A 263 -8.26 8.95 33.09
N GLU A 264 -8.57 7.77 33.61
CA GLU A 264 -8.06 7.28 34.89
C GLU A 264 -6.53 7.18 34.90
N ILE A 265 -5.93 6.60 33.83
CA ILE A 265 -4.47 6.52 33.67
C ILE A 265 -3.86 7.94 33.66
N PHE A 266 -4.48 8.90 32.97
CA PHE A 266 -3.98 10.28 32.93
C PHE A 266 -4.06 11.00 34.28
N ASN A 267 -4.92 10.57 35.20
CA ASN A 267 -5.03 11.12 36.56
C ASN A 267 -3.97 10.52 37.52
N GLU A 268 -3.35 9.37 37.19
CA GLU A 268 -2.33 8.80 38.07
C GLU A 268 -1.05 9.65 38.08
N PRO A 269 -0.34 9.73 39.21
CA PRO A 269 0.90 10.51 39.31
C PRO A 269 2.05 9.85 38.56
N VAL A 270 3.02 10.66 38.11
CA VAL A 270 4.27 10.22 37.51
C VAL A 270 5.09 9.42 38.53
N ASN A 271 5.83 8.42 38.09
CA ASN A 271 6.69 7.51 38.85
C ASN A 271 5.96 6.60 39.87
N LYS A 272 4.64 6.60 39.90
CA LYS A 272 3.88 5.63 40.69
C LYS A 272 3.74 4.32 39.88
N VAL A 273 4.04 3.20 40.52
CA VAL A 273 3.74 1.87 39.96
C VAL A 273 2.23 1.66 40.06
N SER A 274 1.60 1.26 38.94
CA SER A 274 0.17 0.97 38.91
C SER A 274 -0.20 -0.24 39.77
N GLU A 275 -1.47 -0.41 40.02
CA GLU A 275 -1.98 -1.70 40.49
C GLU A 275 -1.77 -2.77 39.41
N LEU A 276 -1.77 -4.04 39.87
CA LEU A 276 -1.73 -5.19 38.98
C LEU A 276 -3.02 -5.21 38.15
N LYS A 277 -2.85 -5.21 36.84
CA LYS A 277 -3.96 -5.34 35.86
C LYS A 277 -3.98 -6.77 35.30
N GLU A 278 -5.15 -7.31 35.14
CA GLU A 278 -5.38 -8.61 34.51
C GLU A 278 -6.12 -8.40 33.20
N THR A 279 -5.62 -9.01 32.14
CA THR A 279 -6.30 -9.11 30.83
C THR A 279 -6.62 -10.59 30.53
N ASP A 280 -7.29 -10.85 29.42
CA ASP A 280 -7.57 -12.23 29.00
C ASP A 280 -6.27 -13.03 28.75
N GLY A 281 -5.22 -12.36 28.22
CA GLY A 281 -3.98 -13.00 27.79
C GLY A 281 -2.81 -12.91 28.76
N ASP A 282 -2.80 -11.92 29.64
CA ASP A 282 -1.64 -11.59 30.47
C ASP A 282 -1.99 -10.91 31.79
N TYR A 283 -0.95 -10.69 32.63
CA TYR A 283 -0.96 -9.78 33.76
C TYR A 283 0.00 -8.65 33.48
N GLN A 284 -0.36 -7.42 33.87
CA GLN A 284 0.37 -6.19 33.55
C GLN A 284 0.51 -5.28 34.75
N PHE A 285 1.60 -4.51 34.80
CA PHE A 285 1.68 -3.26 35.54
C PHE A 285 2.39 -2.21 34.66
N TYR A 286 2.19 -0.96 34.98
CA TYR A 286 2.85 0.14 34.29
C TYR A 286 3.34 1.21 35.25
N VAL A 287 4.21 2.07 34.73
CA VAL A 287 4.69 3.26 35.43
C VAL A 287 4.62 4.43 34.47
N ILE A 288 3.94 5.50 34.84
CA ILE A 288 3.91 6.74 34.04
C ILE A 288 5.26 7.42 34.25
N LEU A 289 6.03 7.60 33.18
CA LEU A 289 7.33 8.23 33.23
C LEU A 289 7.25 9.75 33.05
N GLU A 290 6.43 10.21 32.11
CA GLU A 290 6.30 11.60 31.73
C GLU A 290 4.88 11.91 31.25
N LYS A 291 4.46 13.17 31.42
CA LYS A 291 3.22 13.71 30.87
C LYS A 291 3.51 14.93 30.02
N TYR A 292 2.84 15.05 28.90
CA TYR A 292 2.97 16.15 27.95
C TYR A 292 1.60 16.78 27.75
N ASN A 293 1.51 18.09 27.96
CA ASN A 293 0.27 18.85 27.78
C ASN A 293 0.00 19.08 26.29
N ALA A 294 -1.26 19.13 25.94
CA ALA A 294 -1.69 19.52 24.60
C ALA A 294 -1.13 20.89 24.21
N LYS A 295 -0.61 21.00 23.00
CA LYS A 295 -0.15 22.29 22.47
C LYS A 295 -0.25 22.34 20.96
N MET A 296 -0.42 23.53 20.41
CA MET A 296 -0.21 23.81 19.00
C MET A 296 1.30 23.82 18.71
N LEU A 297 1.70 23.11 17.64
CA LEU A 297 3.11 22.98 17.28
C LEU A 297 3.53 24.08 16.31
N GLY A 298 4.61 24.79 16.64
CA GLY A 298 5.31 25.66 15.70
C GLY A 298 6.26 24.87 14.79
N LEU A 299 6.79 25.52 13.76
CA LEU A 299 7.71 24.87 12.79
C LEU A 299 8.97 24.26 13.42
N SER A 300 9.46 24.84 14.51
CA SER A 300 10.65 24.36 15.24
C SER A 300 10.34 23.30 16.30
N ASP A 301 9.07 23.08 16.62
CA ASP A 301 8.68 22.03 17.56
C ASP A 301 8.86 20.65 16.95
N VAL A 302 9.18 19.66 17.77
CA VAL A 302 9.21 18.25 17.34
C VAL A 302 7.80 17.72 17.13
N VAL A 303 7.60 16.86 16.13
CA VAL A 303 6.28 16.31 15.81
C VAL A 303 5.74 15.36 16.87
N GLN A 304 6.63 14.75 17.66
CA GLN A 304 6.28 13.84 18.75
C GLN A 304 7.32 13.93 19.87
N PRO A 305 6.92 13.88 21.15
CA PRO A 305 7.85 13.83 22.26
C PRO A 305 8.85 12.67 22.13
N GLY A 306 10.12 12.93 22.52
CA GLY A 306 11.17 11.93 22.42
C GLY A 306 11.76 11.71 21.02
N THR A 307 11.32 12.46 20.00
CA THR A 307 11.90 12.46 18.65
C THR A 307 12.69 13.74 18.40
N THR A 308 13.48 13.75 17.33
CA THR A 308 14.22 14.94 16.87
C THR A 308 13.59 15.55 15.61
N LEU A 309 12.58 14.91 15.02
CA LEU A 309 11.93 15.35 13.80
C LEU A 309 11.06 16.57 14.09
N THR A 310 11.45 17.72 13.54
CA THR A 310 10.67 18.96 13.67
C THR A 310 9.46 18.98 12.73
N VAL A 311 8.48 19.84 13.02
CA VAL A 311 7.33 20.09 12.13
C VAL A 311 7.83 20.57 10.75
N TYR A 312 8.84 21.43 10.71
CA TYR A 312 9.46 21.89 9.48
C TYR A 312 9.99 20.73 8.64
N GLU A 313 10.79 19.85 9.24
CA GLU A 313 11.37 18.68 8.55
C GLU A 313 10.32 17.67 8.12
N TYR A 314 9.30 17.43 8.94
CA TYR A 314 8.16 16.59 8.61
C TYR A 314 7.40 17.12 7.38
N ILE A 315 7.08 18.43 7.36
CA ILE A 315 6.41 19.07 6.21
C ILE A 315 7.31 19.00 4.98
N LYS A 316 8.61 19.32 5.12
CA LYS A 316 9.57 19.25 4.03
C LYS A 316 9.64 17.86 3.42
N MET A 317 9.69 16.82 4.25
CA MET A 317 9.73 15.43 3.79
C MET A 317 8.45 15.07 3.01
N ASN A 318 7.28 15.42 3.55
CA ASN A 318 6.01 15.12 2.90
C ASN A 318 5.83 15.88 1.58
N LEU A 319 6.13 17.18 1.55
CA LEU A 319 6.08 17.97 0.32
C LEU A 319 7.09 17.46 -0.71
N THR A 320 8.33 17.12 -0.30
CA THR A 320 9.32 16.52 -1.19
C THR A 320 8.78 15.25 -1.84
N GLN A 321 8.15 14.38 -1.07
CA GLN A 321 7.55 13.14 -1.59
C GLN A 321 6.43 13.43 -2.60
N GLN A 322 5.54 14.38 -2.29
CA GLN A 322 4.47 14.79 -3.20
C GLN A 322 5.01 15.40 -4.50
N MET A 323 5.98 16.30 -4.40
CA MET A 323 6.60 16.95 -5.56
C MET A 323 7.36 15.95 -6.43
N ARG A 324 8.08 14.99 -5.83
CA ARG A 324 8.75 13.92 -6.59
C ARG A 324 7.76 12.99 -7.28
N SER A 325 6.63 12.69 -6.64
CA SER A 325 5.57 11.92 -7.29
C SER A 325 4.99 12.66 -8.48
N ALA A 326 4.75 13.97 -8.36
CA ALA A 326 4.29 14.79 -9.47
C ALA A 326 5.35 14.90 -10.59
N ALA A 327 6.62 15.05 -10.23
CA ALA A 327 7.73 15.07 -11.19
C ALA A 327 7.89 13.73 -11.92
N LEU A 328 7.66 12.59 -11.24
CA LEU A 328 7.66 11.27 -11.86
C LEU A 328 6.52 11.14 -12.88
N LEU A 329 5.31 11.57 -12.54
CA LEU A 329 4.19 11.55 -13.48
C LEU A 329 4.46 12.42 -14.70
N LYS A 330 5.03 13.62 -14.49
CA LYS A 330 5.46 14.49 -15.58
C LYS A 330 6.55 13.83 -16.43
N ALA A 331 7.54 13.20 -15.83
CA ALA A 331 8.59 12.47 -16.53
C ALA A 331 8.06 11.33 -17.39
N ILE A 332 7.09 10.57 -16.89
CA ILE A 332 6.37 9.53 -17.66
C ILE A 332 5.69 10.17 -18.88
N GLN A 333 4.96 11.26 -18.66
CA GLN A 333 4.27 11.98 -19.74
C GLN A 333 5.24 12.52 -20.80
N ASP A 334 6.33 13.17 -20.38
CA ASP A 334 7.33 13.74 -21.29
C ASP A 334 8.00 12.64 -22.15
N ILE A 335 8.33 11.49 -21.53
CA ILE A 335 8.85 10.33 -22.25
C ILE A 335 7.80 9.76 -23.21
N SER A 336 6.55 9.57 -22.75
CA SER A 336 5.46 9.08 -23.60
C SER A 336 5.26 9.95 -24.84
N VAL A 337 5.17 11.26 -24.66
CA VAL A 337 5.01 12.21 -25.77
C VAL A 337 6.17 12.09 -26.77
N SER A 338 7.40 11.94 -26.29
CA SER A 338 8.57 11.79 -27.17
C SER A 338 8.58 10.47 -27.96
N LEU A 339 7.99 9.41 -27.41
CA LEU A 339 7.91 8.09 -28.03
C LEU A 339 6.67 7.89 -28.90
N ASN A 340 5.58 8.63 -28.64
CA ASN A 340 4.28 8.48 -29.29
C ASN A 340 4.24 9.22 -30.62
N ILE A 341 5.07 8.78 -31.56
CA ILE A 341 5.20 9.32 -32.92
C ILE A 341 4.71 8.28 -33.95
N PRO A 342 4.32 8.69 -35.19
CA PRO A 342 3.80 7.77 -36.22
C PRO A 342 4.70 6.60 -36.56
N GLU A 343 6.01 6.77 -36.43
CA GLU A 343 7.02 5.71 -36.65
C GLU A 343 6.88 4.58 -35.62
N ASN A 344 6.48 4.92 -34.38
CA ASN A 344 6.40 3.98 -33.27
C ASN A 344 4.98 3.48 -32.97
N VAL A 345 3.94 4.22 -33.46
CA VAL A 345 2.53 3.88 -33.21
C VAL A 345 1.71 3.98 -34.48
N GLU A 346 1.07 2.89 -34.84
CA GLU A 346 0.09 2.86 -35.92
C GLU A 346 -1.33 2.78 -35.33
N ARG A 347 -2.10 3.87 -35.45
CA ARG A 347 -3.50 3.90 -35.00
C ARG A 347 -4.40 3.31 -36.08
N LYS A 348 -5.04 2.17 -35.77
CA LYS A 348 -5.93 1.45 -36.68
C LYS A 348 -7.33 2.04 -36.73
N LYS A 349 -7.72 2.76 -35.69
CA LYS A 349 -9.04 3.40 -35.54
C LYS A 349 -8.85 4.81 -35.02
N THR A 350 -9.49 5.78 -35.69
CA THR A 350 -9.38 7.21 -35.33
C THR A 350 -10.71 7.93 -35.61
N GLY A 351 -10.87 9.15 -35.10
CA GLY A 351 -12.04 10.02 -35.37
C GLY A 351 -13.38 9.35 -35.05
N ALA A 352 -14.36 9.60 -35.88
CA ALA A 352 -15.73 9.11 -35.69
C ALA A 352 -15.86 7.58 -35.64
N GLU A 353 -14.96 6.83 -36.33
CA GLU A 353 -14.94 5.37 -36.28
C GLU A 353 -14.54 4.91 -34.87
N LEU A 354 -13.50 5.51 -34.28
CA LEU A 354 -13.08 5.20 -32.93
C LEU A 354 -14.19 5.57 -31.93
N ASP A 355 -14.81 6.74 -32.08
CA ASP A 355 -15.89 7.19 -31.19
C ASP A 355 -17.07 6.20 -31.17
N LYS A 356 -17.45 5.70 -32.35
CA LYS A 356 -18.47 4.66 -32.48
C LYS A 356 -18.09 3.36 -31.79
N ILE A 357 -16.81 2.94 -31.91
CA ILE A 357 -16.31 1.74 -31.25
C ILE A 357 -16.28 1.93 -29.73
N LEU A 358 -16.01 3.14 -29.25
CA LEU A 358 -15.89 3.45 -27.83
C LEU A 358 -17.23 3.81 -27.16
N SER A 359 -18.36 3.76 -27.86
CA SER A 359 -19.67 4.19 -27.35
C SER A 359 -20.46 3.11 -26.58
N TRP A 360 -19.83 1.99 -26.15
CA TRP A 360 -20.50 0.95 -25.36
C TRP A 360 -20.91 1.37 -23.97
#